data_607ba4e38516f4f3fb264f6f77790f85
#
_entry.id   607ba4e38516f4f3fb264f6f77790f85
#
_cell.length_a   1.000
_cell.length_b   1.000
_cell.length_c   1.000
_cell.angle_alpha   90.00
_cell.angle_beta   90.00
_cell.angle_gamma   90.00
#
_symmetry.space_group_name_H-M   'P 1'
#
loop_
_entity.id
_entity.type
_entity.pdbx_description
1 polymer ?
#
loop_
_entity_poly.entity_id
_entity_poly.type
_entity_poly.pdbx_seq_one_letter_code
_entity_poly.pdbx_strand_id
1 'polypeptide(L)'
;MIKGKLIIIEAGDGSGKATQTQKLYDHLQADGYKVHKVEFPDYEADSSMLVRMYLNGDFGKHVDDVNAFAASTFFAVDRYASYRMKWKKYYEAGDIILADRYTTSNMVHQAVKITDSAERDAFLDWLWDYEFNKLALPVPDKVVFLDMAPNVADKLIDARAEACKQAKDIHEQDTSYLHRCHAAYVWLAKKYGWDKVKCDDGSKPKSIEAIHQAVYKAVKTIL
;
A
#
# COMPACT_ATOMS: atom_id res chain seq x y z
N MET A 1 -22.81 9.89 -13.35
CA MET A 1 -21.48 9.96 -13.99
C MET A 1 -20.79 8.63 -13.73
N ILE A 2 -20.24 8.01 -14.76
CA ILE A 2 -19.43 6.79 -14.63
C ILE A 2 -18.11 7.23 -13.99
N LYS A 3 -17.83 6.77 -12.76
CA LYS A 3 -16.53 6.97 -12.13
C LYS A 3 -15.58 5.90 -12.64
N GLY A 4 -14.28 6.22 -12.68
CA GLY A 4 -13.21 5.26 -12.95
C GLY A 4 -13.13 4.16 -11.91
N LYS A 5 -12.16 3.28 -12.10
CA LYS A 5 -11.85 2.19 -11.15
C LYS A 5 -10.59 2.53 -10.39
N LEU A 6 -10.62 2.42 -9.05
CA LEU A 6 -9.44 2.56 -8.20
C LEU A 6 -8.99 1.17 -7.72
N ILE A 7 -7.83 0.75 -8.23
CA ILE A 7 -7.22 -0.56 -7.95
C ILE A 7 -5.97 -0.34 -7.12
N ILE A 8 -5.88 -1.01 -5.98
CA ILE A 8 -4.74 -0.91 -5.08
C ILE A 8 -3.92 -2.19 -5.10
N ILE A 9 -2.61 -2.05 -5.21
CA ILE A 9 -1.68 -3.14 -4.96
C ILE A 9 -1.05 -2.90 -3.58
N GLU A 10 -1.32 -3.82 -2.67
CA GLU A 10 -0.78 -3.82 -1.31
C GLU A 10 0.19 -4.97 -1.10
N ALA A 11 1.23 -4.70 -0.33
CA ALA A 11 2.20 -5.71 0.08
C ALA A 11 3.06 -5.21 1.23
N GLY A 12 3.61 -6.14 2.00
CA GLY A 12 4.76 -5.87 2.84
C GLY A 12 6.01 -5.56 2.00
N ASP A 13 7.01 -4.97 2.62
CA ASP A 13 8.27 -4.69 1.94
C ASP A 13 8.97 -6.00 1.49
N GLY A 14 9.75 -5.93 0.42
CA GLY A 14 10.38 -7.12 -0.17
C GLY A 14 9.44 -8.04 -0.98
N SER A 15 8.14 -7.77 -1.09
CA SER A 15 7.17 -8.65 -1.75
C SER A 15 7.07 -8.48 -3.28
N GLY A 16 7.90 -7.61 -3.89
CA GLY A 16 7.88 -7.38 -5.33
C GLY A 16 6.74 -6.48 -5.83
N LYS A 17 6.14 -5.68 -4.94
CA LYS A 17 4.98 -4.82 -5.22
C LYS A 17 5.19 -3.91 -6.43
N ALA A 18 6.28 -3.13 -6.46
CA ALA A 18 6.58 -2.21 -7.58
C ALA A 18 6.67 -2.94 -8.92
N THR A 19 7.30 -4.11 -8.95
CA THR A 19 7.41 -4.96 -10.15
C THR A 19 6.02 -5.41 -10.63
N GLN A 20 5.16 -5.86 -9.72
CA GLN A 20 3.82 -6.34 -10.07
C GLN A 20 2.90 -5.19 -10.48
N THR A 21 3.00 -4.04 -9.81
CA THR A 21 2.27 -2.83 -10.20
C THR A 21 2.65 -2.38 -11.60
N GLN A 22 3.94 -2.37 -11.94
CA GLN A 22 4.39 -2.00 -13.28
C GLN A 22 3.92 -2.99 -14.35
N LYS A 23 4.08 -4.29 -14.10
CA LYS A 23 3.59 -5.32 -15.05
C LYS A 23 2.08 -5.26 -15.26
N LEU A 24 1.30 -5.01 -14.21
CA LEU A 24 -0.14 -4.85 -14.32
C LEU A 24 -0.50 -3.61 -15.13
N TYR A 25 0.19 -2.49 -14.90
CA TYR A 25 0.02 -1.26 -15.67
C TYR A 25 0.25 -1.50 -17.17
N ASP A 26 1.40 -2.10 -17.52
CA ASP A 26 1.77 -2.37 -18.92
C ASP A 26 0.75 -3.32 -19.59
N HIS A 27 0.30 -4.35 -18.87
CA HIS A 27 -0.68 -5.32 -19.38
C HIS A 27 -2.05 -4.67 -19.63
N LEU A 28 -2.55 -3.88 -18.68
CA LEU A 28 -3.82 -3.20 -18.85
C LEU A 28 -3.79 -2.18 -20.00
N GLN A 29 -2.66 -1.50 -20.20
CA GLN A 29 -2.48 -0.63 -21.37
C GLN A 29 -2.47 -1.42 -22.68
N ALA A 30 -1.81 -2.56 -22.72
CA ALA A 30 -1.79 -3.45 -23.90
C ALA A 30 -3.20 -3.99 -24.23
N ASP A 31 -4.04 -4.19 -23.21
CA ASP A 31 -5.45 -4.56 -23.37
C ASP A 31 -6.34 -3.37 -23.84
N GLY A 32 -5.79 -2.18 -23.99
CA GLY A 32 -6.50 -0.99 -24.47
C GLY A 32 -7.19 -0.17 -23.38
N TYR A 33 -6.97 -0.45 -22.09
CA TYR A 33 -7.52 0.37 -21.01
C TYR A 33 -6.74 1.68 -20.86
N LYS A 34 -7.45 2.76 -20.51
CA LYS A 34 -6.83 4.00 -20.04
C LYS A 34 -6.48 3.86 -18.57
N VAL A 35 -5.19 3.73 -18.27
CA VAL A 35 -4.68 3.48 -16.91
C VAL A 35 -3.69 4.57 -16.52
N HIS A 36 -3.82 5.05 -15.29
CA HIS A 36 -2.88 6.00 -14.68
C HIS A 36 -2.31 5.37 -13.42
N LYS A 37 -0.97 5.32 -13.33
CA LYS A 37 -0.28 4.80 -12.15
C LYS A 37 -0.01 5.93 -11.18
N VAL A 38 -0.29 5.69 -9.90
CA VAL A 38 0.05 6.55 -8.77
C VAL A 38 0.73 5.72 -7.69
N GLU A 39 1.53 6.37 -6.85
CA GLU A 39 2.19 5.69 -5.72
C GLU A 39 2.11 6.53 -4.46
N PHE A 40 2.11 5.89 -3.32
CA PHE A 40 2.08 6.53 -2.02
C PHE A 40 3.09 5.90 -1.06
N PRO A 41 3.91 6.72 -0.38
CA PRO A 41 3.95 8.20 -0.49
C PRO A 41 4.41 8.67 -1.87
N ASP A 42 3.93 9.84 -2.28
CA ASP A 42 4.39 10.54 -3.48
C ASP A 42 5.68 11.32 -3.15
N TYR A 43 6.80 10.60 -3.08
CA TYR A 43 8.07 11.15 -2.57
C TYR A 43 8.59 12.38 -3.34
N GLU A 44 8.20 12.54 -4.60
CA GLU A 44 8.58 13.67 -5.43
C GLU A 44 7.72 14.93 -5.18
N ALA A 45 6.59 14.79 -4.48
CA ALA A 45 5.70 15.89 -4.19
C ALA A 45 6.03 16.56 -2.85
N ASP A 46 5.83 17.89 -2.78
CA ASP A 46 6.00 18.64 -1.53
C ASP A 46 5.01 18.18 -0.45
N SER A 47 3.84 17.65 -0.85
CA SER A 47 2.83 17.12 0.07
C SER A 47 3.32 15.97 0.94
N SER A 48 4.34 15.24 0.50
CA SER A 48 4.93 14.12 1.25
C SER A 48 6.05 14.54 2.21
N MET A 49 6.30 15.84 2.40
CA MET A 49 7.40 16.29 3.27
C MET A 49 7.28 15.74 4.70
N LEU A 50 6.10 15.81 5.33
CA LEU A 50 5.88 15.28 6.68
C LEU A 50 6.05 13.77 6.74
N VAL A 51 5.69 13.06 5.66
CA VAL A 51 5.93 11.60 5.56
C VAL A 51 7.43 11.31 5.50
N ARG A 52 8.19 12.06 4.68
CA ARG A 52 9.66 11.91 4.61
C ARG A 52 10.31 12.17 5.97
N MET A 53 9.94 13.26 6.65
CA MET A 53 10.43 13.59 8.01
C MET A 53 10.12 12.44 8.99
N TYR A 54 8.90 11.91 8.97
CA TYR A 54 8.51 10.79 9.82
C TYR A 54 9.36 9.55 9.55
N LEU A 55 9.49 9.14 8.29
CA LEU A 55 10.24 7.94 7.89
C LEU A 55 11.76 8.09 8.13
N ASN A 56 12.30 9.31 8.06
CA ASN A 56 13.68 9.61 8.42
C ASN A 56 13.94 9.63 9.93
N GLY A 57 12.87 9.54 10.74
CA GLY A 57 12.97 9.59 12.19
C GLY A 57 13.23 10.99 12.76
N ASP A 58 12.75 12.05 12.08
CA ASP A 58 12.87 13.43 12.56
C ASP A 58 11.91 13.71 13.73
N PHE A 59 10.81 12.94 13.83
CA PHE A 59 9.83 13.01 14.92
C PHE A 59 10.05 11.95 16.01
N GLY A 60 11.12 11.15 15.92
CA GLY A 60 11.46 10.05 16.82
C GLY A 60 12.12 8.90 16.04
N LYS A 61 12.93 8.11 16.74
CA LYS A 61 13.74 7.06 16.09
C LYS A 61 13.06 5.70 16.03
N HIS A 62 11.94 5.56 16.72
CA HIS A 62 11.15 4.33 16.75
C HIS A 62 9.77 4.57 16.14
N VAL A 63 9.19 3.52 15.56
CA VAL A 63 7.86 3.60 14.91
C VAL A 63 6.75 4.03 15.88
N ASP A 64 6.92 3.78 17.17
CA ASP A 64 5.95 4.10 18.23
C ASP A 64 6.11 5.51 18.80
N ASP A 65 7.19 6.26 18.44
CA ASP A 65 7.40 7.64 18.90
C ASP A 65 6.33 8.60 18.34
N VAL A 66 5.73 8.26 17.20
CA VAL A 66 4.60 8.98 16.61
C VAL A 66 3.35 8.10 16.67
N ASN A 67 2.30 8.58 17.32
CA ASN A 67 1.06 7.81 17.45
C ASN A 67 0.39 7.55 16.09
N ALA A 68 -0.48 6.53 16.04
CA ALA A 68 -1.13 6.06 14.83
C ALA A 68 -1.95 7.16 14.11
N PHE A 69 -2.63 8.03 14.86
CA PHE A 69 -3.47 9.09 14.31
C PHE A 69 -2.64 10.18 13.63
N ALA A 70 -1.59 10.67 14.32
CA ALA A 70 -0.70 11.69 13.76
C ALA A 70 0.02 11.18 12.50
N ALA A 71 0.62 9.99 12.56
CA ALA A 71 1.29 9.42 11.40
C ALA A 71 0.30 9.22 10.23
N SER A 72 -0.92 8.72 10.48
CA SER A 72 -1.95 8.57 9.44
C SER A 72 -2.29 9.89 8.77
N THR A 73 -2.33 10.99 9.52
CA THR A 73 -2.63 12.32 8.98
C THR A 73 -1.58 12.76 7.97
N PHE A 74 -0.29 12.49 8.20
CA PHE A 74 0.77 12.85 7.26
C PHE A 74 0.57 12.17 5.89
N PHE A 75 0.29 10.87 5.91
CA PHE A 75 0.02 10.11 4.68
C PHE A 75 -1.30 10.52 4.02
N ALA A 76 -2.34 10.84 4.80
CA ALA A 76 -3.64 11.24 4.27
C ALA A 76 -3.58 12.57 3.52
N VAL A 77 -2.80 13.55 4.03
CA VAL A 77 -2.58 14.84 3.36
C VAL A 77 -1.88 14.66 2.02
N ASP A 78 -0.88 13.78 1.95
CA ASP A 78 -0.20 13.44 0.70
C ASP A 78 -1.16 12.82 -0.32
N ARG A 79 -1.97 11.84 0.09
CA ARG A 79 -3.01 11.23 -0.77
C ARG A 79 -4.02 12.25 -1.27
N TYR A 80 -4.48 13.15 -0.39
CA TYR A 80 -5.44 14.18 -0.76
C TYR A 80 -4.87 15.15 -1.79
N ALA A 81 -3.64 15.64 -1.59
CA ALA A 81 -2.97 16.53 -2.53
C ALA A 81 -2.78 15.83 -3.89
N SER A 82 -2.27 14.61 -3.90
CA SER A 82 -2.10 13.81 -5.11
C SER A 82 -3.44 13.62 -5.85
N TYR A 83 -4.51 13.24 -5.13
CA TYR A 83 -5.85 13.10 -5.72
C TYR A 83 -6.28 14.39 -6.40
N ARG A 84 -6.26 15.50 -5.69
CA ARG A 84 -6.76 16.79 -6.18
C ARG A 84 -5.97 17.33 -7.36
N MET A 85 -4.65 17.16 -7.34
CA MET A 85 -3.74 17.79 -8.29
C MET A 85 -3.41 16.89 -9.49
N LYS A 86 -3.32 15.57 -9.30
CA LYS A 86 -2.77 14.67 -10.32
C LYS A 86 -3.83 13.82 -11.00
N TRP A 87 -4.66 13.08 -10.27
CA TRP A 87 -5.43 12.00 -10.86
C TRP A 87 -6.96 12.10 -10.76
N LYS A 88 -7.53 13.07 -10.01
CA LYS A 88 -8.99 13.25 -9.91
C LYS A 88 -9.67 13.36 -11.27
N LYS A 89 -9.10 14.13 -12.20
CA LYS A 89 -9.65 14.35 -13.53
C LYS A 89 -9.77 13.06 -14.36
N TYR A 90 -8.82 12.16 -14.23
CA TYR A 90 -8.81 10.87 -14.93
C TYR A 90 -9.82 9.90 -14.32
N TYR A 91 -9.85 9.85 -12.97
CA TYR A 91 -10.83 9.05 -12.25
C TYR A 91 -12.27 9.47 -12.57
N GLU A 92 -12.55 10.79 -12.60
CA GLU A 92 -13.86 11.32 -12.96
C GLU A 92 -14.20 11.15 -14.46
N ALA A 93 -13.21 10.97 -15.31
CA ALA A 93 -13.39 10.64 -16.74
C ALA A 93 -13.69 9.16 -17.01
N GLY A 94 -13.60 8.31 -15.99
CA GLY A 94 -13.87 6.87 -16.13
C GLY A 94 -12.61 6.01 -16.33
N ASP A 95 -11.42 6.60 -16.25
CA ASP A 95 -10.15 5.88 -16.41
C ASP A 95 -9.83 5.03 -15.17
N ILE A 96 -8.96 4.03 -15.34
CA ILE A 96 -8.44 3.20 -14.24
C ILE A 96 -7.30 3.94 -13.54
N ILE A 97 -7.38 4.01 -12.21
CA ILE A 97 -6.27 4.44 -11.36
C ILE A 97 -5.67 3.21 -10.69
N LEU A 98 -4.42 2.94 -10.97
CA LEU A 98 -3.65 1.87 -10.36
C LEU A 98 -2.69 2.45 -9.32
N ALA A 99 -2.97 2.18 -8.06
CA ALA A 99 -2.19 2.73 -6.95
C ALA A 99 -1.25 1.68 -6.33
N ASP A 100 0.02 2.04 -6.21
CA ASP A 100 0.99 1.37 -5.37
C ASP A 100 0.85 1.92 -3.94
N ARG A 101 0.21 1.16 -3.04
CA ARG A 101 -0.27 1.57 -1.71
C ARG A 101 -1.40 2.61 -1.75
N TYR A 102 -2.13 2.70 -0.64
CA TYR A 102 -3.19 3.69 -0.42
C TYR A 102 -3.50 3.84 1.09
N THR A 103 -4.71 4.23 1.47
CA THR A 103 -5.21 4.23 2.86
C THR A 103 -5.04 2.86 3.52
N THR A 104 -5.17 1.79 2.75
CA THR A 104 -4.97 0.40 3.16
C THR A 104 -3.61 0.14 3.80
N SER A 105 -2.55 0.82 3.35
CA SER A 105 -1.25 0.79 4.03
C SER A 105 -1.30 1.40 5.44
N ASN A 106 -2.03 2.50 5.66
CA ASN A 106 -2.22 3.06 7.01
C ASN A 106 -3.03 2.12 7.90
N MET A 107 -4.06 1.46 7.35
CA MET A 107 -4.82 0.44 8.09
C MET A 107 -3.90 -0.67 8.62
N VAL A 108 -2.82 -1.00 7.91
CA VAL A 108 -1.83 -1.99 8.37
C VAL A 108 -0.82 -1.34 9.31
N HIS A 109 0.00 -0.44 8.77
CA HIS A 109 1.20 0.08 9.42
C HIS A 109 0.93 0.89 10.68
N GLN A 110 -0.24 1.51 10.80
CA GLN A 110 -0.56 2.30 11.98
C GLN A 110 -1.41 1.51 12.98
N ALA A 111 -2.30 0.62 12.53
CA ALA A 111 -3.10 -0.19 13.44
C ALA A 111 -2.26 -1.18 14.27
N VAL A 112 -1.10 -1.64 13.76
CA VAL A 112 -0.22 -2.55 14.54
C VAL A 112 0.43 -1.89 15.75
N LYS A 113 0.40 -0.56 15.86
CA LYS A 113 0.86 0.20 17.03
C LYS A 113 -0.16 0.14 18.19
N ILE A 114 -1.40 -0.24 17.90
CA ILE A 114 -2.50 -0.27 18.87
C ILE A 114 -2.70 -1.73 19.27
N THR A 115 -2.37 -2.04 20.52
CA THR A 115 -2.42 -3.41 21.04
C THR A 115 -3.82 -3.84 21.45
N ASP A 116 -4.63 -2.93 22.00
CA ASP A 116 -6.01 -3.22 22.34
C ASP A 116 -6.87 -3.36 21.09
N SER A 117 -7.68 -4.40 21.02
CA SER A 117 -8.46 -4.71 19.82
C SER A 117 -9.63 -3.73 19.61
N ALA A 118 -10.26 -3.24 20.68
CA ALA A 118 -11.37 -2.30 20.55
C ALA A 118 -10.86 -0.91 20.13
N GLU A 119 -9.73 -0.47 20.70
CA GLU A 119 -9.08 0.79 20.29
C GLU A 119 -8.59 0.70 18.84
N ARG A 120 -8.06 -0.45 18.43
CA ARG A 120 -7.63 -0.67 17.06
C ARG A 120 -8.79 -0.65 16.06
N ASP A 121 -9.93 -1.23 16.42
CA ASP A 121 -11.13 -1.17 15.57
C ASP A 121 -11.67 0.28 15.52
N ALA A 122 -11.69 1.01 16.61
CA ALA A 122 -12.06 2.42 16.64
C ALA A 122 -11.12 3.29 15.80
N PHE A 123 -9.80 2.99 15.79
CA PHE A 123 -8.84 3.65 14.91
C PHE A 123 -9.14 3.38 13.42
N LEU A 124 -9.48 2.14 13.07
CA LEU A 124 -9.82 1.79 11.69
C LEU A 124 -11.09 2.50 11.21
N ASP A 125 -12.11 2.60 12.09
CA ASP A 125 -13.35 3.33 11.81
C ASP A 125 -13.08 4.83 11.64
N TRP A 126 -12.24 5.41 12.53
CA TRP A 126 -11.79 6.80 12.41
C TRP A 126 -11.04 7.05 11.11
N LEU A 127 -10.08 6.18 10.73
CA LEU A 127 -9.30 6.33 9.52
C LEU A 127 -10.18 6.28 8.27
N TRP A 128 -11.16 5.36 8.28
CA TRP A 128 -12.15 5.25 7.21
C TRP A 128 -12.97 6.53 7.08
N ASP A 129 -13.56 7.02 8.20
CA ASP A 129 -14.34 8.26 8.19
C ASP A 129 -13.49 9.46 7.76
N TYR A 130 -12.26 9.56 8.28
CA TYR A 130 -11.37 10.66 7.98
C TYR A 130 -11.03 10.73 6.50
N GLU A 131 -10.56 9.66 5.89
CA GLU A 131 -10.11 9.70 4.52
C GLU A 131 -11.26 9.64 3.49
N PHE A 132 -12.25 8.78 3.71
CA PHE A 132 -13.30 8.57 2.70
C PHE A 132 -14.49 9.48 2.86
N ASN A 133 -14.86 9.88 4.08
CA ASN A 133 -16.00 10.77 4.30
C ASN A 133 -15.57 12.23 4.46
N LYS A 134 -14.54 12.55 5.24
CA LYS A 134 -14.12 13.94 5.51
C LYS A 134 -13.24 14.50 4.39
N LEU A 135 -12.19 13.77 3.98
CA LEU A 135 -11.35 14.17 2.85
C LEU A 135 -11.99 13.84 1.50
N ALA A 136 -13.05 13.02 1.48
CA ALA A 136 -13.76 12.58 0.29
C ALA A 136 -12.83 11.94 -0.78
N LEU A 137 -11.84 11.21 -0.32
CA LEU A 137 -11.01 10.38 -1.19
C LEU A 137 -11.83 9.21 -1.75
N PRO A 138 -11.56 8.76 -2.98
CA PRO A 138 -12.25 7.58 -3.52
C PRO A 138 -11.98 6.33 -2.71
N VAL A 139 -13.04 5.56 -2.44
CA VAL A 139 -12.93 4.22 -1.86
C VAL A 139 -12.41 3.27 -2.95
N PRO A 140 -11.45 2.39 -2.66
CA PRO A 140 -10.96 1.41 -3.62
C PRO A 140 -12.06 0.48 -4.14
N ASP A 141 -12.10 0.25 -5.46
CA ASP A 141 -12.96 -0.77 -6.08
C ASP A 141 -12.36 -2.18 -5.90
N LYS A 142 -11.02 -2.26 -5.82
CA LYS A 142 -10.28 -3.51 -5.66
C LYS A 142 -9.00 -3.28 -4.89
N VAL A 143 -8.72 -4.15 -3.94
CA VAL A 143 -7.43 -4.24 -3.26
C VAL A 143 -6.85 -5.63 -3.49
N VAL A 144 -5.65 -5.69 -4.04
CA VAL A 144 -4.90 -6.94 -4.23
C VAL A 144 -3.72 -6.95 -3.28
N PHE A 145 -3.75 -7.86 -2.32
CA PHE A 145 -2.67 -8.07 -1.37
C PHE A 145 -1.71 -9.16 -1.84
N LEU A 146 -0.46 -8.79 -2.07
CA LEU A 146 0.62 -9.72 -2.40
C LEU A 146 1.15 -10.35 -1.11
N ASP A 147 0.69 -11.56 -0.82
CA ASP A 147 1.05 -12.31 0.38
C ASP A 147 2.37 -13.05 0.18
N MET A 148 3.47 -12.46 0.68
CA MET A 148 4.81 -13.03 0.74
C MET A 148 5.13 -13.39 2.19
N ALA A 149 5.57 -14.62 2.44
CA ALA A 149 5.95 -15.04 3.78
C ALA A 149 7.12 -14.20 4.32
N PRO A 150 7.10 -13.76 5.60
CA PRO A 150 8.12 -12.89 6.16
C PRO A 150 9.55 -13.37 5.94
N ASN A 151 9.81 -14.66 6.19
CA ASN A 151 11.14 -15.27 6.01
C ASN A 151 11.65 -15.26 4.56
N VAL A 152 10.75 -15.11 3.57
CA VAL A 152 11.10 -14.95 2.16
C VAL A 152 11.31 -13.48 1.83
N ALA A 153 10.43 -12.61 2.36
CA ALA A 153 10.53 -11.16 2.18
C ALA A 153 11.83 -10.58 2.78
N ASP A 154 12.21 -11.01 3.98
CA ASP A 154 13.43 -10.57 4.67
C ASP A 154 14.68 -10.79 3.78
N LYS A 155 14.79 -11.97 3.16
CA LYS A 155 15.91 -12.30 2.24
C LYS A 155 15.93 -11.37 1.01
N LEU A 156 14.76 -10.98 0.49
CA LEU A 156 14.66 -10.08 -0.65
C LEU A 156 14.99 -8.64 -0.27
N ILE A 157 14.63 -8.21 0.95
CA ILE A 157 14.99 -6.89 1.49
C ILE A 157 16.51 -6.80 1.64
N ASP A 158 17.14 -7.81 2.27
CA ASP A 158 18.58 -7.84 2.49
C ASP A 158 19.35 -7.82 1.16
N ALA A 159 18.94 -8.66 0.19
CA ALA A 159 19.56 -8.69 -1.14
C ALA A 159 19.43 -7.34 -1.88
N ARG A 160 18.29 -6.65 -1.73
CA ARG A 160 18.09 -5.29 -2.30
C ARG A 160 18.98 -4.26 -1.62
N ALA A 161 19.06 -4.28 -0.29
CA ALA A 161 19.89 -3.34 0.47
C ALA A 161 21.38 -3.47 0.09
N GLU A 162 21.87 -4.70 -0.07
CA GLU A 162 23.24 -4.95 -0.55
C GLU A 162 23.46 -4.41 -1.98
N ALA A 163 22.51 -4.62 -2.88
CA ALA A 163 22.63 -4.20 -4.27
C ALA A 163 22.55 -2.67 -4.45
N CYS A 164 21.67 -1.98 -3.71
CA CYS A 164 21.38 -0.56 -3.91
C CYS A 164 22.11 0.37 -2.96
N LYS A 165 22.80 -0.13 -1.91
CA LYS A 165 23.44 0.67 -0.84
C LYS A 165 22.51 1.74 -0.22
N GLN A 166 21.22 1.47 -0.19
CA GLN A 166 20.20 2.37 0.34
C GLN A 166 20.01 2.15 1.84
N ALA A 167 19.97 3.25 2.62
CA ALA A 167 19.66 3.17 4.04
C ALA A 167 18.21 2.72 4.26
N LYS A 168 17.98 1.83 5.22
CA LYS A 168 16.65 1.40 5.67
C LYS A 168 15.98 2.54 6.42
N ASP A 169 14.69 2.78 6.17
CA ASP A 169 13.88 3.71 6.95
C ASP A 169 13.53 3.13 8.34
N ILE A 170 12.82 3.90 9.19
CA ILE A 170 12.48 3.46 10.56
C ILE A 170 11.58 2.22 10.59
N HIS A 171 10.79 1.97 9.54
CA HIS A 171 9.97 0.77 9.41
C HIS A 171 10.82 -0.44 9.01
N GLU A 172 11.69 -0.29 8.02
CA GLU A 172 12.57 -1.36 7.51
C GLU A 172 13.65 -1.79 8.52
N GLN A 173 13.96 -0.95 9.50
CA GLN A 173 14.93 -1.27 10.56
C GLN A 173 14.36 -2.22 11.63
N ASP A 174 13.03 -2.28 11.80
CA ASP A 174 12.34 -3.10 12.79
C ASP A 174 11.70 -4.34 12.14
N THR A 175 12.45 -5.44 12.06
CA THR A 175 11.95 -6.71 11.52
C THR A 175 10.73 -7.25 12.29
N SER A 176 10.69 -7.06 13.61
CA SER A 176 9.53 -7.46 14.43
C SER A 176 8.27 -6.69 14.04
N TYR A 177 8.43 -5.39 13.78
CA TYR A 177 7.35 -4.56 13.28
C TYR A 177 6.87 -5.03 11.89
N LEU A 178 7.79 -5.33 10.97
CA LEU A 178 7.42 -5.85 9.63
C LEU A 178 6.64 -7.17 9.71
N HIS A 179 7.02 -8.07 10.63
CA HIS A 179 6.29 -9.32 10.85
C HIS A 179 4.89 -9.07 11.44
N ARG A 180 4.74 -8.12 12.36
CA ARG A 180 3.41 -7.70 12.85
C ARG A 180 2.57 -7.09 11.71
N CYS A 181 3.18 -6.28 10.83
CA CYS A 181 2.51 -5.75 9.65
C CYS A 181 2.03 -6.86 8.71
N HIS A 182 2.83 -7.90 8.46
CA HIS A 182 2.37 -9.03 7.65
C HIS A 182 1.15 -9.72 8.25
N ALA A 183 1.17 -9.99 9.56
CA ALA A 183 0.00 -10.57 10.24
C ALA A 183 -1.24 -9.66 10.12
N ALA A 184 -1.05 -8.34 10.21
CA ALA A 184 -2.13 -7.37 10.03
C ALA A 184 -2.65 -7.35 8.58
N TYR A 185 -1.78 -7.43 7.57
CA TYR A 185 -2.21 -7.58 6.18
C TYR A 185 -3.13 -8.79 5.98
N VAL A 186 -2.75 -9.96 6.51
CA VAL A 186 -3.56 -11.19 6.42
C VAL A 186 -4.91 -11.02 7.11
N TRP A 187 -4.92 -10.42 8.29
CA TRP A 187 -6.15 -10.18 9.04
C TRP A 187 -7.06 -9.16 8.35
N LEU A 188 -6.52 -8.02 7.89
CA LEU A 188 -7.28 -6.97 7.20
C LEU A 188 -7.80 -7.45 5.85
N ALA A 189 -7.00 -8.21 5.10
CA ALA A 189 -7.45 -8.80 3.84
C ALA A 189 -8.71 -9.67 4.05
N LYS A 190 -8.75 -10.46 5.14
CA LYS A 190 -9.94 -11.22 5.50
C LYS A 190 -11.10 -10.32 5.96
N LYS A 191 -10.82 -9.31 6.80
CA LYS A 191 -11.85 -8.40 7.37
C LYS A 191 -12.53 -7.56 6.28
N TYR A 192 -11.77 -7.06 5.30
CA TYR A 192 -12.23 -6.14 4.26
C TYR A 192 -12.40 -6.79 2.87
N GLY A 193 -12.22 -8.11 2.76
CA GLY A 193 -12.44 -8.85 1.51
C GLY A 193 -11.42 -8.52 0.42
N TRP A 194 -10.14 -8.24 0.78
CA TRP A 194 -9.09 -8.02 -0.22
C TRP A 194 -8.72 -9.32 -0.92
N ASP A 195 -8.42 -9.25 -2.21
CA ASP A 195 -7.93 -10.40 -2.96
C ASP A 195 -6.48 -10.71 -2.57
N LYS A 196 -6.29 -11.90 -2.00
CA LYS A 196 -4.98 -12.34 -1.56
C LYS A 196 -4.28 -13.19 -2.62
N VAL A 197 -3.12 -12.74 -3.11
CA VAL A 197 -2.27 -13.45 -4.07
C VAL A 197 -1.05 -14.00 -3.34
N LYS A 198 -0.95 -15.33 -3.24
CA LYS A 198 0.19 -16.00 -2.62
C LYS A 198 1.42 -15.91 -3.51
N CYS A 199 2.47 -15.22 -3.04
CA CYS A 199 3.66 -14.87 -3.82
C CYS A 199 4.86 -15.79 -3.63
N ASP A 200 4.78 -16.76 -2.71
CA ASP A 200 5.85 -17.72 -2.41
C ASP A 200 5.32 -19.15 -2.34
N ASP A 201 6.24 -20.12 -2.23
CA ASP A 201 5.95 -21.53 -1.97
C ASP A 201 6.22 -21.95 -0.51
N GLY A 202 6.48 -20.95 0.38
CA GLY A 202 6.88 -21.13 1.78
C GLY A 202 8.40 -21.06 1.99
N SER A 203 9.21 -21.18 0.94
CA SER A 203 10.67 -21.18 1.00
C SER A 203 11.34 -20.16 0.09
N LYS A 204 10.76 -19.91 -1.06
CA LYS A 204 11.24 -18.99 -2.10
C LYS A 204 10.07 -18.28 -2.81
N PRO A 205 10.32 -17.13 -3.42
CA PRO A 205 9.30 -16.44 -4.21
C PRO A 205 8.92 -17.26 -5.45
N LYS A 206 7.66 -17.22 -5.83
CA LYS A 206 7.20 -17.66 -7.16
C LYS A 206 7.79 -16.79 -8.25
N SER A 207 7.75 -17.27 -9.49
CA SER A 207 8.18 -16.44 -10.63
C SER A 207 7.33 -15.17 -10.74
N ILE A 208 7.95 -14.08 -11.19
CA ILE A 208 7.30 -12.79 -11.42
C ILE A 208 6.06 -12.98 -12.29
N GLU A 209 6.16 -13.83 -13.33
CA GLU A 209 5.06 -14.09 -14.26
C GLU A 209 3.90 -14.85 -13.59
N ALA A 210 4.17 -15.85 -12.76
CA ALA A 210 3.13 -16.59 -12.06
C ALA A 210 2.34 -15.70 -11.08
N ILE A 211 3.04 -14.78 -10.40
CA ILE A 211 2.40 -13.79 -9.53
C ILE A 211 1.56 -12.82 -10.37
N HIS A 212 2.12 -12.32 -11.49
CA HIS A 212 1.43 -11.40 -12.38
C HIS A 212 0.12 -11.97 -12.92
N GLN A 213 0.11 -13.22 -13.38
CA GLN A 213 -1.10 -13.86 -13.87
C GLN A 213 -2.19 -13.94 -12.79
N ALA A 214 -1.82 -14.20 -11.53
CA ALA A 214 -2.76 -14.22 -10.42
C ALA A 214 -3.30 -12.81 -10.11
N VAL A 215 -2.44 -11.79 -10.11
CA VAL A 215 -2.81 -10.38 -9.92
C VAL A 215 -3.77 -9.92 -11.03
N TYR A 216 -3.40 -10.16 -12.29
CA TYR A 216 -4.23 -9.79 -13.44
C TYR A 216 -5.61 -10.46 -13.38
N LYS A 217 -5.66 -11.78 -13.06
CA LYS A 217 -6.93 -12.51 -12.89
C LYS A 217 -7.81 -11.88 -11.81
N ALA A 218 -7.24 -11.47 -10.67
CA ALA A 218 -7.98 -10.82 -9.59
C ALA A 218 -8.57 -9.47 -10.05
N VAL A 219 -7.78 -8.68 -10.78
CA VAL A 219 -8.20 -7.35 -11.28
C VAL A 219 -9.27 -7.46 -12.38
N LYS A 220 -9.18 -8.44 -13.28
CA LYS A 220 -10.15 -8.63 -14.35
C LYS A 220 -11.59 -8.87 -13.86
N THR A 221 -11.77 -9.22 -12.59
CA THR A 221 -13.13 -9.44 -12.03
C THR A 221 -13.97 -8.17 -11.92
N ILE A 222 -13.34 -6.99 -12.05
CA ILE A 222 -14.02 -5.68 -11.91
C ILE A 222 -13.92 -4.80 -13.17
N LEU A 223 -13.23 -5.27 -14.21
CA LEU A 223 -13.07 -4.61 -15.53
C LEU A 223 -14.04 -5.19 -16.58
#